data_855c77bc1fa10162bc80b17bc8b385db
#
_entry.id   855c77bc1fa10162bc80b17bc8b385db
#
_cell.length_a   1.000
_cell.length_b   1.000
_cell.length_c   1.000
_cell.angle_alpha   90.00
_cell.angle_beta   90.00
_cell.angle_gamma   90.00
#
_symmetry.space_group_name_H-M   'P 1'
#
loop_
_entity.id
_entity.type
_entity.pdbx_description
1 polymer ?
#
loop_
_entity_poly.entity_id
_entity_poly.type
_entity_poly.pdbx_seq_one_letter_code
_entity_poly.pdbx_strand_id
1 'polypeptide(L)'
;LRMSGKELISLFLRELLAGKEIIARCELLYRTYTYVRRADLGASERKELQKLVGKPIAPGIFASIMGSDPGFNLPRRDSFTLIGGRIFHFSHTKKYSKADFDQAYRQFLSSIPELRILLRDSLVDLLKEFMAEAGYQPSTEGGGELRFQAANRRARAFVFGSIRSIDREHRATAEEDCILLVPSGENLAPFVEFFKEEGERAAEMGLQIWVANMERGTIDHFV
;
A
#
# COMPACT_ATOMS: atom_id res chain seq x y z
N LEU A 1 -29.43 -5.17 12.99
CA LEU A 1 -28.31 -5.39 13.93
C LEU A 1 -27.12 -4.59 13.42
N ARG A 2 -26.50 -3.81 14.30
CA ARG A 2 -25.33 -2.99 13.94
C ARG A 2 -24.08 -3.85 14.13
N MET A 3 -23.33 -4.07 13.06
CA MET A 3 -22.08 -4.83 13.11
C MET A 3 -20.96 -3.98 13.72
N SER A 4 -20.17 -4.56 14.57
CA SER A 4 -18.93 -3.93 15.07
C SER A 4 -17.84 -3.91 13.98
N GLY A 5 -16.84 -3.07 14.14
CA GLY A 5 -15.71 -3.02 13.20
C GLY A 5 -15.00 -4.39 13.08
N LYS A 6 -14.89 -5.15 14.17
CA LYS A 6 -14.32 -6.51 14.16
C LYS A 6 -15.17 -7.49 13.34
N GLU A 7 -16.47 -7.43 13.46
CA GLU A 7 -17.38 -8.30 12.68
C GLU A 7 -17.31 -7.97 11.18
N LEU A 8 -17.25 -6.69 10.83
CA LEU A 8 -17.10 -6.24 9.44
C LEU A 8 -15.80 -6.79 8.81
N ILE A 9 -14.67 -6.61 9.48
CA ILE A 9 -13.38 -7.12 9.00
C ILE A 9 -13.39 -8.66 8.95
N SER A 10 -13.95 -9.33 9.96
CA SER A 10 -14.00 -10.79 9.99
C SER A 10 -14.86 -11.36 8.85
N LEU A 11 -15.94 -10.68 8.49
CA LEU A 11 -16.77 -11.06 7.35
C LEU A 11 -16.00 -10.90 6.03
N PHE A 12 -15.40 -9.72 5.82
CA PHE A 12 -14.57 -9.45 4.64
C PHE A 12 -13.45 -10.48 4.47
N LEU A 13 -12.72 -10.78 5.55
CA LEU A 13 -11.62 -11.73 5.48
C LEU A 13 -12.08 -13.16 5.24
N ARG A 14 -13.25 -13.54 5.75
CA ARG A 14 -13.87 -14.84 5.44
C ARG A 14 -14.18 -14.95 3.96
N GLU A 15 -14.72 -13.90 3.35
CA GLU A 15 -14.99 -13.85 1.92
C GLU A 15 -13.70 -13.85 1.09
N LEU A 16 -12.73 -13.02 1.46
CA LEU A 16 -11.44 -12.96 0.77
C LEU A 16 -10.69 -14.30 0.80
N LEU A 17 -10.75 -14.99 1.92
CA LEU A 17 -10.05 -16.26 2.14
C LEU A 17 -10.90 -17.49 1.78
N ALA A 18 -12.13 -17.30 1.28
CA ALA A 18 -12.98 -18.40 0.86
C ALA A 18 -12.28 -19.23 -0.23
N GLY A 19 -11.99 -20.50 0.09
CA GLY A 19 -11.24 -21.40 -0.79
C GLY A 19 -9.72 -21.12 -0.90
N LYS A 20 -9.18 -20.17 -0.12
CA LYS A 20 -7.74 -19.88 -0.07
C LYS A 20 -7.20 -20.17 1.32
N GLU A 21 -6.35 -21.16 1.45
CA GLU A 21 -5.64 -21.44 2.70
C GLU A 21 -4.28 -20.76 2.80
N ILE A 22 -3.76 -20.30 1.66
CA ILE A 22 -2.51 -19.55 1.50
C ILE A 22 -2.82 -18.34 0.65
N ILE A 23 -2.41 -17.17 1.09
CA ILE A 23 -2.58 -15.91 0.34
C ILE A 23 -1.26 -15.12 0.34
N ALA A 24 -0.92 -14.48 -0.78
CA ALA A 24 0.20 -13.55 -0.82
C ALA A 24 -0.04 -12.39 0.17
N ARG A 25 0.97 -12.05 0.98
CA ARG A 25 0.85 -11.00 1.99
C ARG A 25 0.47 -9.66 1.38
N CYS A 26 1.05 -9.31 0.23
CA CYS A 26 0.70 -8.09 -0.49
C CYS A 26 -0.76 -8.10 -1.01
N GLU A 27 -1.28 -9.25 -1.44
CA GLU A 27 -2.69 -9.37 -1.83
C GLU A 27 -3.60 -9.12 -0.63
N LEU A 28 -3.32 -9.75 0.51
CA LEU A 28 -4.08 -9.53 1.75
C LEU A 28 -4.05 -8.06 2.15
N LEU A 29 -2.87 -7.42 2.11
CA LEU A 29 -2.69 -6.00 2.46
C LEU A 29 -3.52 -5.10 1.55
N TYR A 30 -3.37 -5.20 0.24
CA TYR A 30 -4.01 -4.27 -0.70
C TYR A 30 -5.52 -4.44 -0.73
N ARG A 31 -6.03 -5.66 -0.66
CA ARG A 31 -7.47 -5.92 -0.62
C ARG A 31 -8.09 -5.41 0.69
N THR A 32 -7.42 -5.61 1.82
CA THR A 32 -7.89 -5.07 3.11
C THR A 32 -7.89 -3.54 3.11
N TYR A 33 -6.83 -2.93 2.61
CA TYR A 33 -6.72 -1.49 2.50
C TYR A 33 -7.85 -0.89 1.64
N THR A 34 -8.10 -1.51 0.49
CA THR A 34 -9.17 -1.10 -0.42
C THR A 34 -10.56 -1.29 0.21
N TYR A 35 -10.79 -2.42 0.88
CA TYR A 35 -12.06 -2.66 1.56
C TYR A 35 -12.39 -1.57 2.58
N VAL A 36 -11.45 -1.25 3.45
CA VAL A 36 -11.66 -0.26 4.50
C VAL A 36 -11.95 1.13 3.93
N ARG A 37 -11.34 1.49 2.81
CA ARG A 37 -11.44 2.84 2.24
C ARG A 37 -12.55 3.00 1.23
N ARG A 38 -12.80 1.99 0.43
CA ARG A 38 -13.63 2.08 -0.78
C ARG A 38 -14.86 1.19 -0.77
N ALA A 39 -15.00 0.30 0.22
CA ALA A 39 -16.22 -0.48 0.36
C ALA A 39 -17.42 0.45 0.53
N ASP A 40 -18.56 0.04 -0.02
CA ASP A 40 -19.84 0.74 0.16
C ASP A 40 -20.37 0.53 1.58
N LEU A 41 -19.68 1.13 2.52
CA LEU A 41 -19.97 1.07 3.94
C LEU A 41 -20.77 2.29 4.35
N GLY A 42 -21.85 2.06 5.10
CA GLY A 42 -22.63 3.12 5.71
C GLY A 42 -21.79 3.97 6.71
N ALA A 43 -22.23 5.18 6.97
CA ALA A 43 -21.53 6.07 7.92
C ALA A 43 -21.34 5.45 9.31
N SER A 44 -22.30 4.62 9.74
CA SER A 44 -22.23 3.89 11.00
C SER A 44 -21.12 2.85 11.02
N GLU A 45 -20.98 2.08 9.95
CA GLU A 45 -19.98 1.03 9.79
C GLU A 45 -18.57 1.64 9.71
N ARG A 46 -18.43 2.71 8.95
CA ARG A 46 -17.16 3.48 8.90
C ARG A 46 -16.73 3.96 10.29
N LYS A 47 -17.67 4.45 11.10
CA LYS A 47 -17.40 4.88 12.47
C LYS A 47 -16.95 3.71 13.36
N GLU A 48 -17.53 2.52 13.19
CA GLU A 48 -17.11 1.34 13.94
C GLU A 48 -15.69 0.88 13.54
N LEU A 49 -15.36 0.94 12.25
CA LEU A 49 -13.99 0.67 11.77
C LEU A 49 -13.00 1.70 12.31
N GLN A 50 -13.37 2.99 12.35
CA GLN A 50 -12.53 4.05 12.91
C GLN A 50 -12.22 3.84 14.39
N LYS A 51 -13.16 3.32 15.16
CA LYS A 51 -12.92 2.99 16.58
C LYS A 51 -11.90 1.87 16.75
N LEU A 52 -11.81 0.95 15.79
CA LEU A 52 -10.92 -0.20 15.86
C LEU A 52 -9.45 0.20 15.75
N VAL A 53 -9.14 1.24 15.00
CA VAL A 53 -7.76 1.52 14.55
C VAL A 53 -7.27 2.96 14.73
N GLY A 54 -8.09 3.86 15.14
CA GLY A 54 -7.72 5.27 15.20
C GLY A 54 -7.56 5.88 13.80
N LYS A 55 -6.63 6.82 13.66
CA LYS A 55 -6.30 7.47 12.38
C LYS A 55 -4.84 7.19 12.01
N PRO A 56 -4.52 6.91 10.76
CA PRO A 56 -5.39 6.53 9.64
C PRO A 56 -5.93 5.09 9.78
N ILE A 57 -7.14 4.84 9.26
CA ILE A 57 -7.88 3.60 9.50
C ILE A 57 -7.18 2.35 8.96
N ALA A 58 -6.78 2.38 7.69
CA ALA A 58 -6.36 1.18 6.99
C ALA A 58 -5.04 0.57 7.50
N PRO A 59 -3.98 1.34 7.73
CA PRO A 59 -2.71 0.80 8.22
C PRO A 59 -2.82 0.17 9.60
N GLY A 60 -3.55 0.83 10.50
CA GLY A 60 -3.77 0.29 11.83
C GLY A 60 -4.59 -0.99 11.83
N ILE A 61 -5.58 -1.12 10.95
CA ILE A 61 -6.34 -2.37 10.75
C ILE A 61 -5.41 -3.49 10.32
N PHE A 62 -4.57 -3.27 9.32
CA PHE A 62 -3.66 -4.30 8.85
C PHE A 62 -2.68 -4.75 9.95
N ALA A 63 -2.10 -3.80 10.69
CA ALA A 63 -1.25 -4.11 11.84
C ALA A 63 -1.99 -4.90 12.93
N SER A 64 -3.26 -4.56 13.22
CA SER A 64 -4.09 -5.30 14.16
C SER A 64 -4.43 -6.71 13.66
N ILE A 65 -4.65 -6.84 12.36
CA ILE A 65 -4.91 -8.12 11.70
C ILE A 65 -3.70 -9.05 11.77
N MET A 66 -2.51 -8.54 11.41
CA MET A 66 -1.26 -9.29 11.41
C MET A 66 -0.67 -9.47 12.82
N GLY A 67 -1.17 -8.72 13.77
CA GLY A 67 -0.82 -8.83 15.19
C GLY A 67 -1.48 -10.01 15.89
N SER A 68 -1.27 -10.09 17.20
CA SER A 68 -1.74 -11.20 18.03
C SER A 68 -3.20 -11.08 18.49
N ASP A 69 -4.02 -10.26 17.86
CA ASP A 69 -5.44 -10.10 18.27
C ASP A 69 -6.24 -11.40 17.98
N PRO A 70 -6.66 -12.14 19.01
CA PRO A 70 -7.41 -13.38 18.84
C PRO A 70 -8.82 -13.17 18.26
N GLY A 71 -9.28 -11.91 18.15
CA GLY A 71 -10.59 -11.58 17.61
C GLY A 71 -10.71 -11.73 16.10
N PHE A 72 -9.58 -11.82 15.38
CA PHE A 72 -9.56 -12.05 13.94
C PHE A 72 -9.17 -13.48 13.61
N ASN A 73 -10.04 -14.21 12.94
CA ASN A 73 -9.74 -15.57 12.48
C ASN A 73 -8.94 -15.54 11.18
N LEU A 74 -7.67 -15.17 11.30
CA LEU A 74 -6.79 -14.90 10.16
C LEU A 74 -5.69 -15.93 10.01
N PRO A 75 -5.12 -16.06 8.79
CA PRO A 75 -3.88 -16.77 8.58
C PRO A 75 -2.76 -16.04 9.32
N ARG A 76 -2.40 -16.53 10.49
CA ARG A 76 -1.44 -15.88 11.40
C ARG A 76 0.00 -16.31 11.20
N ARG A 77 0.23 -17.27 10.31
CA ARG A 77 1.58 -17.69 9.99
C ARG A 77 2.04 -16.92 8.76
N ASP A 78 3.20 -16.32 8.88
CA ASP A 78 3.89 -15.71 7.75
C ASP A 78 5.08 -16.60 7.41
N SER A 79 5.21 -16.96 6.16
CA SER A 79 6.31 -17.73 5.62
C SER A 79 6.76 -17.10 4.30
N PHE A 80 8.03 -17.23 4.03
CA PHE A 80 8.57 -16.82 2.75
C PHE A 80 9.06 -18.01 1.94
N THR A 81 9.06 -17.85 0.64
CA THR A 81 9.66 -18.79 -0.31
C THR A 81 10.45 -18.01 -1.35
N LEU A 82 11.45 -18.69 -1.94
CA LEU A 82 12.23 -18.12 -3.05
C LEU A 82 11.61 -18.53 -4.37
N ILE A 83 11.24 -17.54 -5.17
CA ILE A 83 10.69 -17.74 -6.51
C ILE A 83 11.49 -16.89 -7.50
N GLY A 84 12.18 -17.52 -8.43
CA GLY A 84 13.04 -16.80 -9.38
C GLY A 84 14.10 -15.92 -8.72
N GLY A 85 14.66 -16.35 -7.57
CA GLY A 85 15.66 -15.60 -6.81
C GLY A 85 15.08 -14.44 -5.97
N ARG A 86 13.75 -14.28 -5.92
CA ARG A 86 13.07 -13.26 -5.13
C ARG A 86 12.36 -13.88 -3.94
N ILE A 87 12.35 -13.15 -2.83
CA ILE A 87 11.61 -13.53 -1.63
C ILE A 87 10.15 -13.13 -1.81
N PHE A 88 9.24 -14.09 -1.58
CA PHE A 88 7.80 -13.87 -1.54
C PHE A 88 7.26 -14.26 -0.18
N HIS A 89 6.45 -13.40 0.42
CA HIS A 89 5.80 -13.64 1.69
C HIS A 89 4.36 -14.08 1.49
N PHE A 90 3.97 -15.12 2.22
CA PHE A 90 2.63 -15.67 2.24
C PHE A 90 2.11 -15.75 3.67
N SER A 91 0.85 -15.40 3.85
CA SER A 91 0.11 -15.65 5.09
C SER A 91 -0.70 -16.93 4.94
N HIS A 92 -0.69 -17.80 5.96
CA HIS A 92 -1.34 -19.10 5.93
C HIS A 92 -1.75 -19.59 7.33
N THR A 93 -2.67 -20.57 7.40
CA THR A 93 -3.26 -21.06 8.66
C THR A 93 -2.50 -22.21 9.31
N LYS A 94 -1.90 -23.09 8.52
CA LYS A 94 -1.18 -24.29 8.97
C LYS A 94 0.12 -24.46 8.20
N LYS A 95 0.88 -25.51 8.48
CA LYS A 95 2.09 -25.83 7.70
C LYS A 95 1.69 -26.37 6.32
N TYR A 96 2.39 -25.89 5.29
CA TYR A 96 2.25 -26.29 3.90
C TYR A 96 3.59 -26.68 3.31
N SER A 97 3.56 -27.46 2.23
CA SER A 97 4.75 -27.86 1.47
C SER A 97 5.17 -26.72 0.53
N LYS A 98 6.38 -26.84 -0.05
CA LYS A 98 6.84 -25.94 -1.10
C LYS A 98 5.90 -25.94 -2.32
N ALA A 99 5.38 -27.12 -2.68
CA ALA A 99 4.46 -27.24 -3.81
C ALA A 99 3.16 -26.44 -3.60
N ASP A 100 2.66 -26.38 -2.39
CA ASP A 100 1.47 -25.59 -2.04
C ASP A 100 1.75 -24.07 -2.21
N PHE A 101 2.94 -23.61 -1.79
CA PHE A 101 3.35 -22.23 -2.00
C PHE A 101 3.56 -21.89 -3.47
N ASP A 102 4.14 -22.80 -4.26
CA ASP A 102 4.31 -22.63 -5.71
C ASP A 102 2.95 -22.56 -6.43
N GLN A 103 1.96 -23.31 -5.96
CA GLN A 103 0.59 -23.24 -6.46
C GLN A 103 -0.07 -21.92 -6.08
N ALA A 104 0.04 -21.48 -4.82
CA ALA A 104 -0.47 -20.19 -4.35
C ALA A 104 0.15 -19.03 -5.12
N TYR A 105 1.43 -19.12 -5.45
CA TYR A 105 2.11 -18.12 -6.27
C TYR A 105 1.54 -18.07 -7.70
N ARG A 106 1.28 -19.19 -8.34
CA ARG A 106 0.64 -19.22 -9.67
C ARG A 106 -0.74 -18.58 -9.65
N GLN A 107 -1.52 -18.82 -8.58
CA GLN A 107 -2.81 -18.16 -8.39
C GLN A 107 -2.65 -16.65 -8.19
N PHE A 108 -1.67 -16.24 -7.38
CA PHE A 108 -1.34 -14.83 -7.19
C PHE A 108 -0.98 -14.12 -8.49
N LEU A 109 -0.22 -14.77 -9.41
CA LEU A 109 0.15 -14.18 -10.69
C LEU A 109 -1.07 -13.75 -11.51
N SER A 110 -2.16 -14.50 -11.46
CA SER A 110 -3.41 -14.15 -12.16
C SER A 110 -4.10 -12.90 -11.58
N SER A 111 -3.82 -12.58 -10.33
CA SER A 111 -4.38 -11.41 -9.64
C SER A 111 -3.54 -10.13 -9.82
N ILE A 112 -2.34 -10.22 -10.37
CA ILE A 112 -1.41 -9.08 -10.48
C ILE A 112 -2.02 -7.87 -11.20
N PRO A 113 -2.73 -7.99 -12.33
CA PRO A 113 -3.30 -6.82 -13.01
C PRO A 113 -4.25 -6.03 -12.12
N GLU A 114 -5.13 -6.72 -11.40
CA GLU A 114 -6.06 -6.11 -10.44
C GLU A 114 -5.31 -5.50 -9.26
N LEU A 115 -4.36 -6.24 -8.68
CA LEU A 115 -3.59 -5.76 -7.52
C LEU A 115 -2.76 -4.51 -7.82
N ARG A 116 -2.28 -4.34 -9.04
CA ARG A 116 -1.60 -3.10 -9.47
C ARG A 116 -2.52 -1.89 -9.41
N ILE A 117 -3.78 -2.05 -9.80
CA ILE A 117 -4.78 -0.98 -9.71
C ILE A 117 -5.06 -0.67 -8.25
N LEU A 118 -5.31 -1.69 -7.42
CA LEU A 118 -5.56 -1.52 -5.99
C LEU A 118 -4.39 -0.85 -5.27
N LEU A 119 -3.16 -1.24 -5.60
CA LEU A 119 -1.95 -0.63 -5.05
C LEU A 119 -1.88 0.85 -5.41
N ARG A 120 -2.02 1.18 -6.70
CA ARG A 120 -1.96 2.56 -7.17
C ARG A 120 -3.00 3.43 -6.48
N ASP A 121 -4.24 2.96 -6.45
CA ASP A 121 -5.34 3.67 -5.83
C ASP A 121 -5.11 3.88 -4.33
N SER A 122 -4.58 2.86 -3.65
CA SER A 122 -4.25 2.94 -2.23
C SER A 122 -3.12 3.92 -1.93
N LEU A 123 -2.10 3.97 -2.80
CA LEU A 123 -1.01 4.94 -2.69
C LEU A 123 -1.50 6.37 -2.92
N VAL A 124 -2.40 6.57 -3.88
CA VAL A 124 -3.04 7.88 -4.13
C VAL A 124 -3.82 8.33 -2.90
N ASP A 125 -4.64 7.46 -2.32
CA ASP A 125 -5.43 7.80 -1.13
C ASP A 125 -4.52 8.14 0.06
N LEU A 126 -3.45 7.35 0.29
CA LEU A 126 -2.49 7.60 1.35
C LEU A 126 -1.77 8.93 1.17
N LEU A 127 -1.34 9.23 -0.07
CA LEU A 127 -0.68 10.50 -0.37
C LEU A 127 -1.61 11.69 -0.14
N LYS A 128 -2.87 11.60 -0.57
CA LYS A 128 -3.86 12.68 -0.35
C LYS A 128 -4.07 12.96 1.13
N GLU A 129 -4.17 11.92 1.96
CA GLU A 129 -4.30 12.09 3.41
C GLU A 129 -3.06 12.72 4.01
N PHE A 130 -1.89 12.24 3.64
CA PHE A 130 -0.61 12.78 4.11
C PHE A 130 -0.45 14.26 3.74
N MET A 131 -0.75 14.62 2.50
CA MET A 131 -0.69 16.00 2.02
C MET A 131 -1.72 16.89 2.72
N ALA A 132 -2.93 16.38 2.97
CA ALA A 132 -3.97 17.11 3.71
C ALA A 132 -3.54 17.40 5.16
N GLU A 133 -2.91 16.45 5.84
CA GLU A 133 -2.36 16.65 7.18
C GLU A 133 -1.23 17.69 7.19
N ALA A 134 -0.46 17.80 6.10
CA ALA A 134 0.55 18.82 5.90
C ALA A 134 -0.01 20.20 5.46
N GLY A 135 -1.35 20.33 5.37
CA GLY A 135 -2.02 21.59 5.02
C GLY A 135 -2.17 21.84 3.52
N TYR A 136 -1.91 20.85 2.68
CA TYR A 136 -2.14 20.93 1.24
C TYR A 136 -3.57 20.52 0.87
N GLN A 137 -4.09 21.13 -0.16
CA GLN A 137 -5.36 20.75 -0.77
C GLN A 137 -5.13 20.23 -2.20
N PRO A 138 -5.83 19.18 -2.63
CA PRO A 138 -5.75 18.73 -4.01
C PRO A 138 -6.31 19.81 -4.92
N SER A 139 -5.60 20.15 -5.99
CA SER A 139 -6.00 21.20 -6.92
C SER A 139 -6.52 20.66 -8.26
N THR A 140 -5.94 19.59 -8.77
CA THR A 140 -6.36 18.97 -10.04
C THR A 140 -5.94 17.49 -10.07
N GLU A 141 -6.72 16.68 -10.78
CA GLU A 141 -6.36 15.30 -11.13
C GLU A 141 -6.50 15.12 -12.64
N GLY A 142 -5.50 14.52 -13.26
CA GLY A 142 -5.55 14.18 -14.67
C GLY A 142 -4.27 13.50 -15.15
N GLY A 143 -4.39 12.53 -16.05
CA GLY A 143 -3.23 11.91 -16.70
C GLY A 143 -2.25 11.15 -15.79
N GLY A 144 -2.66 10.80 -14.56
CA GLY A 144 -1.77 10.15 -13.59
C GLY A 144 -0.97 11.11 -12.71
N GLU A 145 -1.12 12.41 -12.91
CA GLU A 145 -0.53 13.48 -12.11
C GLU A 145 -1.51 13.95 -11.04
N LEU A 146 -1.01 14.12 -9.82
CA LEU A 146 -1.73 14.72 -8.69
C LEU A 146 -1.11 16.07 -8.41
N ARG A 147 -1.93 17.09 -8.24
CA ARG A 147 -1.48 18.44 -7.88
C ARG A 147 -2.03 18.85 -6.54
N PHE A 148 -1.17 19.48 -5.76
CA PHE A 148 -1.48 19.95 -4.42
C PHE A 148 -1.07 21.41 -4.27
N GLN A 149 -1.86 22.16 -3.49
CA GLN A 149 -1.59 23.56 -3.22
C GLN A 149 -1.75 23.84 -1.72
N ALA A 150 -0.78 24.53 -1.15
CA ALA A 150 -0.85 25.22 0.15
C ALA A 150 -0.67 26.72 -0.08
N ALA A 151 -0.75 27.52 0.99
CA ALA A 151 -0.75 28.99 0.89
C ALA A 151 0.31 29.56 -0.08
N ASN A 152 1.57 29.12 0.05
CA ASN A 152 2.71 29.62 -0.76
C ASN A 152 3.51 28.49 -1.44
N ARG A 153 2.97 27.28 -1.50
CA ARG A 153 3.67 26.12 -2.05
C ARG A 153 2.76 25.35 -2.97
N ARG A 154 3.34 24.82 -4.03
CA ARG A 154 2.69 23.89 -4.95
C ARG A 154 3.52 22.62 -5.01
N ALA A 155 2.85 21.51 -5.17
CA ALA A 155 3.50 20.24 -5.39
C ALA A 155 2.71 19.45 -6.44
N ARG A 156 3.43 18.81 -7.34
CA ARG A 156 2.89 17.77 -8.21
C ARG A 156 3.49 16.43 -7.80
N ALA A 157 2.67 15.42 -7.86
CA ALA A 157 3.08 14.09 -7.45
C ALA A 157 2.69 13.05 -8.49
N PHE A 158 3.55 12.06 -8.62
CA PHE A 158 3.38 10.89 -9.47
C PHE A 158 3.49 9.63 -8.63
N VAL A 159 2.64 8.66 -8.90
CA VAL A 159 2.58 7.42 -8.13
C VAL A 159 3.03 6.26 -9.01
N PHE A 160 4.05 5.55 -8.55
CA PHE A 160 4.64 4.40 -9.23
C PHE A 160 4.47 3.13 -8.42
N GLY A 161 4.28 2.00 -9.08
CA GLY A 161 4.16 0.70 -8.42
C GLY A 161 5.49 0.13 -7.91
N SER A 162 6.64 0.74 -8.28
CA SER A 162 7.98 0.32 -7.89
C SER A 162 8.98 1.45 -8.13
N ILE A 163 10.06 1.50 -7.34
CA ILE A 163 11.18 2.40 -7.57
C ILE A 163 11.80 2.20 -8.98
N ARG A 164 11.78 0.99 -9.52
CA ARG A 164 12.28 0.68 -10.87
C ARG A 164 11.41 1.21 -12.01
N SER A 165 10.18 1.60 -11.72
CA SER A 165 9.26 2.14 -12.73
C SER A 165 9.22 3.67 -12.76
N ILE A 166 10.09 4.32 -12.00
CA ILE A 166 10.21 5.78 -12.01
C ILE A 166 10.65 6.24 -13.40
N ASP A 167 9.89 7.18 -13.95
CA ASP A 167 10.18 7.84 -15.20
C ASP A 167 11.29 8.88 -15.00
N ARG A 168 12.21 8.98 -15.98
CA ARG A 168 13.37 9.87 -15.95
C ARG A 168 13.08 11.30 -16.43
N GLU A 169 11.85 11.58 -16.84
CA GLU A 169 11.46 12.88 -17.43
C GLU A 169 10.99 13.93 -16.41
N HIS A 170 10.74 13.50 -15.17
CA HIS A 170 10.23 14.40 -14.12
C HIS A 170 11.30 15.37 -13.63
N ARG A 171 10.87 16.61 -13.32
CA ARG A 171 11.72 17.66 -12.75
C ARG A 171 10.91 18.52 -11.79
N ALA A 172 11.54 19.00 -10.74
CA ALA A 172 11.02 20.11 -9.96
C ALA A 172 11.20 21.44 -10.72
N THR A 173 10.44 22.44 -10.35
CA THR A 173 10.63 23.83 -10.81
C THR A 173 10.84 24.74 -9.59
N ALA A 174 11.23 25.99 -9.82
CA ALA A 174 11.38 26.95 -8.73
C ALA A 174 10.07 27.23 -7.96
N GLU A 175 8.93 26.96 -8.60
CA GLU A 175 7.60 27.26 -8.05
C GLU A 175 6.84 26.01 -7.57
N GLU A 176 7.30 24.81 -7.91
CA GLU A 176 6.53 23.58 -7.69
C GLU A 176 7.45 22.40 -7.40
N ASP A 177 7.26 21.79 -6.22
CA ASP A 177 7.93 20.55 -5.83
C ASP A 177 7.47 19.38 -6.72
N CYS A 178 8.37 18.44 -6.99
CA CYS A 178 8.06 17.22 -7.73
C CYS A 178 8.27 15.99 -6.84
N ILE A 179 7.18 15.34 -6.48
CA ILE A 179 7.15 14.19 -5.58
C ILE A 179 6.92 12.92 -6.39
N LEU A 180 7.78 11.93 -6.22
CA LEU A 180 7.64 10.61 -6.82
C LEU A 180 7.38 9.60 -5.69
N LEU A 181 6.13 9.14 -5.58
CA LEU A 181 5.72 8.19 -4.53
C LEU A 181 5.84 6.75 -5.02
N VAL A 182 6.52 5.93 -4.24
CA VAL A 182 6.69 4.50 -4.48
C VAL A 182 6.36 3.69 -3.23
N PRO A 183 5.88 2.43 -3.33
CA PRO A 183 5.72 1.57 -2.17
C PRO A 183 7.08 1.08 -1.66
N SER A 184 7.20 0.83 -0.36
CA SER A 184 8.43 0.34 0.27
C SER A 184 8.87 -1.04 -0.26
N GLY A 185 7.92 -1.88 -0.67
CA GLY A 185 8.23 -3.25 -1.09
C GLY A 185 8.89 -4.07 0.03
N GLU A 186 9.18 -5.34 -0.26
CA GLU A 186 9.80 -6.26 0.69
C GLU A 186 11.33 -6.39 0.50
N ASN A 187 11.86 -5.77 -0.55
CA ASN A 187 13.27 -5.88 -0.93
C ASN A 187 13.91 -4.51 -1.08
N LEU A 188 15.00 -4.28 -0.36
CA LEU A 188 15.74 -3.02 -0.39
C LEU A 188 16.69 -2.91 -1.60
N ALA A 189 17.06 -4.02 -2.24
CA ALA A 189 18.02 -4.00 -3.35
C ALA A 189 17.64 -3.04 -4.49
N PRO A 190 16.38 -2.95 -4.94
CA PRO A 190 15.99 -1.99 -5.98
C PRO A 190 16.21 -0.52 -5.58
N PHE A 191 16.06 -0.19 -4.30
CA PHE A 191 16.31 1.16 -3.78
C PHE A 191 17.81 1.48 -3.78
N VAL A 192 18.63 0.53 -3.36
CA VAL A 192 20.10 0.68 -3.37
C VAL A 192 20.62 0.83 -4.81
N GLU A 193 20.11 0.02 -5.74
CA GLU A 193 20.45 0.12 -7.16
C GLU A 193 20.07 1.50 -7.71
N PHE A 194 18.82 1.92 -7.51
CA PHE A 194 18.35 3.23 -7.94
C PHE A 194 19.19 4.37 -7.39
N PHE A 195 19.51 4.33 -6.09
CA PHE A 195 20.30 5.39 -5.47
C PHE A 195 21.70 5.48 -6.06
N LYS A 196 22.35 4.35 -6.35
CA LYS A 196 23.67 4.32 -6.97
C LYS A 196 23.69 4.84 -8.41
N GLU A 197 22.63 4.55 -9.16
CA GLU A 197 22.57 4.86 -10.59
C GLU A 197 21.97 6.25 -10.88
N GLU A 198 20.98 6.65 -10.10
CA GLU A 198 20.14 7.82 -10.40
C GLU A 198 20.09 8.86 -9.26
N GLY A 199 20.71 8.57 -8.10
CA GLY A 199 20.57 9.43 -6.91
C GLY A 199 21.09 10.85 -7.12
N GLU A 200 22.27 11.01 -7.73
CA GLU A 200 22.83 12.33 -8.05
C GLU A 200 21.92 13.09 -9.02
N ARG A 201 21.47 12.42 -10.07
CA ARG A 201 20.58 13.02 -11.06
C ARG A 201 19.23 13.42 -10.45
N ALA A 202 18.67 12.58 -9.59
CA ALA A 202 17.41 12.90 -8.90
C ALA A 202 17.57 14.17 -8.05
N ALA A 203 18.69 14.30 -7.34
CA ALA A 203 19.01 15.47 -6.55
C ALA A 203 19.21 16.72 -7.42
N GLU A 204 19.94 16.64 -8.54
CA GLU A 204 20.14 17.74 -9.49
C GLU A 204 18.81 18.22 -10.11
N MET A 205 17.87 17.30 -10.33
CA MET A 205 16.53 17.61 -10.84
C MET A 205 15.56 18.12 -9.76
N GLY A 206 15.99 18.16 -8.50
CA GLY A 206 15.15 18.55 -7.37
C GLY A 206 13.97 17.59 -7.12
N LEU A 207 14.10 16.31 -7.51
CA LEU A 207 13.09 15.32 -7.27
C LEU A 207 13.04 14.92 -5.80
N GLN A 208 11.84 14.78 -5.27
CA GLN A 208 11.62 14.22 -3.93
C GLN A 208 11.06 12.81 -4.09
N ILE A 209 11.83 11.80 -3.72
CA ILE A 209 11.38 10.42 -3.73
C ILE A 209 10.84 10.06 -2.35
N TRP A 210 9.57 9.76 -2.30
CA TRP A 210 8.86 9.40 -1.09
C TRP A 210 8.49 7.92 -1.11
N VAL A 211 8.68 7.26 0.02
CA VAL A 211 8.43 5.81 0.15
C VAL A 211 7.26 5.58 1.07
N ALA A 212 6.21 4.98 0.54
CA ALA A 212 5.01 4.63 1.28
C ALA A 212 5.14 3.23 1.91
N ASN A 213 5.09 3.15 3.22
CA ASN A 213 4.93 1.89 3.92
C ASN A 213 3.44 1.61 4.14
N MET A 214 2.86 0.78 3.27
CA MET A 214 1.43 0.48 3.29
C MET A 214 0.99 -0.27 4.57
N GLU A 215 1.87 -1.07 5.18
CA GLU A 215 1.55 -1.79 6.42
C GLU A 215 1.45 -0.85 7.62
N ARG A 216 2.27 0.19 7.64
CA ARG A 216 2.29 1.20 8.71
C ARG A 216 1.48 2.44 8.39
N GLY A 217 1.14 2.66 7.12
CA GLY A 217 0.48 3.87 6.64
C GLY A 217 1.33 5.12 6.79
N THR A 218 2.62 4.97 6.68
CA THR A 218 3.57 6.08 6.75
C THR A 218 4.13 6.39 5.37
N ILE A 219 4.51 7.63 5.18
CA ILE A 219 5.29 8.08 4.03
C ILE A 219 6.59 8.65 4.57
N ASP A 220 7.70 8.13 4.08
CA ASP A 220 9.03 8.56 4.46
C ASP A 220 9.73 9.21 3.26
N HIS A 221 10.42 10.32 3.50
CA HIS A 221 11.25 10.96 2.49
C HIS A 221 12.54 10.15 2.30
N PHE A 222 12.85 9.78 1.06
CA PHE A 222 13.99 8.92 0.74
C PHE A 222 15.13 9.72 0.11
N VAL A 223 14.83 10.60 -0.86
CA VAL A 223 15.77 11.53 -1.52
C VAL A 223 15.06 12.85 -1.77
#